data_985d48e7c25b570b16b82eda6fa233e2
#
_entry.id   985d48e7c25b570b16b82eda6fa233e2
#
_cell.length_a   1.000
_cell.length_b   1.000
_cell.length_c   1.000
_cell.angle_alpha   90.00
_cell.angle_beta   90.00
_cell.angle_gamma   90.00
#
_symmetry.space_group_name_H-M   'P 1'
#
loop_
_entity.id
_entity.type
_entity.pdbx_description
1 polymer ?
#
loop_
_entity_poly.entity_id
_entity_poly.type
_entity_poly.pdbx_seq_one_letter_code
_entity_poly.pdbx_strand_id
1 'polypeptide(L)'
;MFSLRGKPLNSFGLTKKVVYENEEFNLLQAALDIEEGLDGLRYNKVIVATDADVDGMHIRLLIITFFLQFFPELIKKGHVYVLQTPLFRVRNKRTKIKNKQVVAEADTRLDRKEKKSDFITRYCYTEEERINAIKDLGPEPEITRFKGLGEISPDEFVHFI
;
A
#
# COMPACT_ATOMS: atom_id res chain seq x y z
N MET A 1 -10.81 -9.83 -1.44
CA MET A 1 -9.51 -9.73 -0.75
C MET A 1 -9.00 -11.14 -0.52
N PHE A 2 -7.72 -11.40 -0.86
CA PHE A 2 -7.04 -12.67 -0.62
C PHE A 2 -6.00 -12.46 0.50
N SER A 3 -6.03 -13.29 1.54
CA SER A 3 -5.13 -13.17 2.69
C SER A 3 -4.06 -14.26 2.65
N LEU A 4 -2.79 -13.86 2.75
CA LEU A 4 -1.67 -14.79 2.92
C LEU A 4 -1.57 -15.19 4.41
N ARG A 5 -1.26 -16.46 4.67
CA ARG A 5 -1.11 -17.00 6.04
C ARG A 5 0.26 -16.76 6.65
N GLY A 6 1.18 -16.18 5.87
CA GLY A 6 2.56 -15.92 6.29
C GLY A 6 3.43 -15.59 5.09
N LYS A 7 4.73 -15.91 5.20
CA LYS A 7 5.67 -15.78 4.07
C LYS A 7 5.40 -16.90 3.05
N PRO A 8 5.04 -16.55 1.80
CA PRO A 8 4.82 -17.57 0.77
C PRO A 8 6.11 -18.26 0.38
N LEU A 9 5.98 -19.41 -0.29
CA LEU A 9 7.09 -20.16 -0.85
C LEU A 9 7.93 -19.27 -1.77
N ASN A 10 9.27 -19.35 -1.65
CA ASN A 10 10.14 -18.74 -2.65
C ASN A 10 10.08 -19.56 -3.94
N SER A 11 9.42 -19.01 -4.93
CA SER A 11 9.20 -19.69 -6.23
C SER A 11 10.35 -19.56 -7.21
N PHE A 12 11.41 -18.79 -6.87
CA PHE A 12 12.54 -18.57 -7.75
C PHE A 12 13.26 -19.89 -8.08
N GLY A 13 13.42 -20.19 -9.38
CA GLY A 13 14.07 -21.40 -9.87
C GLY A 13 13.27 -22.69 -9.72
N LEU A 14 12.05 -22.64 -9.18
CA LEU A 14 11.17 -23.80 -9.07
C LEU A 14 10.40 -24.03 -10.38
N THR A 15 10.01 -25.30 -10.59
CA THR A 15 9.15 -25.67 -11.72
C THR A 15 7.69 -25.33 -11.46
N LYS A 16 6.90 -25.15 -12.52
CA LYS A 16 5.44 -24.93 -12.41
C LYS A 16 4.76 -25.97 -11.53
N LYS A 17 5.14 -27.26 -11.69
CA LYS A 17 4.55 -28.35 -10.91
C LYS A 17 4.68 -28.12 -9.42
N VAL A 18 5.89 -27.85 -8.93
CA VAL A 18 6.17 -27.62 -7.50
C VAL A 18 5.41 -26.43 -6.95
N VAL A 19 5.34 -25.35 -7.74
CA VAL A 19 4.66 -24.13 -7.32
C VAL A 19 3.14 -24.31 -7.31
N TYR A 20 2.59 -25.07 -8.25
CA TYR A 20 1.15 -25.33 -8.34
C TYR A 20 0.67 -26.36 -7.31
N GLU A 21 1.56 -27.20 -6.79
CA GLU A 21 1.29 -28.08 -5.65
C GLU A 21 1.26 -27.30 -4.32
N ASN A 22 1.80 -26.05 -4.28
CA ASN A 22 1.70 -25.21 -3.10
C ASN A 22 0.29 -24.64 -2.95
N GLU A 23 -0.34 -24.91 -1.80
CA GLU A 23 -1.74 -24.56 -1.53
C GLU A 23 -2.02 -23.05 -1.70
N GLU A 24 -1.14 -22.18 -1.18
CA GLU A 24 -1.36 -20.71 -1.27
C GLU A 24 -1.30 -20.21 -2.71
N PHE A 25 -0.31 -20.66 -3.49
CA PHE A 25 -0.19 -20.25 -4.89
C PHE A 25 -1.28 -20.87 -5.76
N ASN A 26 -1.72 -22.08 -5.47
CA ASN A 26 -2.86 -22.67 -6.14
C ASN A 26 -4.13 -21.87 -5.90
N LEU A 27 -4.43 -21.55 -4.64
CA LEU A 27 -5.60 -20.72 -4.28
C LEU A 27 -5.51 -19.32 -4.86
N LEU A 28 -4.30 -18.71 -4.92
CA LEU A 28 -4.10 -17.39 -5.53
C LEU A 28 -4.40 -17.41 -7.03
N GLN A 29 -3.94 -18.44 -7.75
CA GLN A 29 -4.22 -18.60 -9.17
C GLN A 29 -5.71 -18.79 -9.43
N ALA A 30 -6.37 -19.66 -8.67
CA ALA A 30 -7.81 -19.88 -8.76
C ALA A 30 -8.61 -18.61 -8.43
N ALA A 31 -8.19 -17.85 -7.42
CA ALA A 31 -8.82 -16.57 -7.06
C ALA A 31 -8.74 -15.54 -8.17
N LEU A 32 -7.63 -15.51 -8.92
CA LEU A 32 -7.41 -14.59 -10.04
C LEU A 32 -7.96 -15.12 -11.37
N ASP A 33 -8.24 -16.43 -11.46
CA ASP A 33 -8.63 -17.15 -12.67
C ASP A 33 -7.56 -17.04 -13.77
N ILE A 34 -6.34 -17.45 -13.42
CA ILE A 34 -5.16 -17.35 -14.29
C ILE A 34 -4.46 -18.71 -14.52
N GLU A 35 -5.10 -19.80 -14.12
CA GLU A 35 -4.53 -21.16 -14.23
C GLU A 35 -4.23 -21.55 -15.68
N GLU A 36 -5.14 -21.20 -16.61
CA GLU A 36 -5.02 -21.50 -18.03
C GLU A 36 -4.57 -20.30 -18.88
N GLY A 37 -4.22 -19.18 -18.26
CA GLY A 37 -3.78 -17.96 -18.94
C GLY A 37 -4.51 -16.71 -18.43
N LEU A 38 -4.42 -15.60 -19.18
CA LEU A 38 -4.97 -14.31 -18.75
C LEU A 38 -6.37 -14.01 -19.30
N ASP A 39 -6.90 -14.83 -20.20
CA ASP A 39 -8.19 -14.57 -20.84
C ASP A 39 -9.36 -14.61 -19.85
N GLY A 40 -9.21 -15.40 -18.78
CA GLY A 40 -10.14 -15.49 -17.66
C GLY A 40 -9.90 -14.50 -16.51
N LEU A 41 -8.91 -13.61 -16.64
CA LEU A 41 -8.51 -12.74 -15.53
C LEU A 41 -9.70 -12.00 -14.90
N ARG A 42 -9.98 -12.35 -13.65
CA ARG A 42 -11.16 -11.89 -12.92
C ARG A 42 -11.08 -10.43 -12.48
N TYR A 43 -9.86 -9.91 -12.26
CA TYR A 43 -9.65 -8.58 -11.71
C TYR A 43 -8.68 -7.76 -12.57
N ASN A 44 -9.08 -6.55 -12.93
CA ASN A 44 -8.24 -5.65 -13.70
C ASN A 44 -7.00 -5.14 -12.94
N LYS A 45 -7.08 -5.08 -11.60
CA LYS A 45 -5.97 -4.67 -10.73
C LYS A 45 -5.76 -5.69 -9.62
N VAL A 46 -4.54 -6.15 -9.49
CA VAL A 46 -4.05 -7.01 -8.39
C VAL A 46 -3.11 -6.17 -7.54
N ILE A 47 -3.52 -5.83 -6.34
CA ILE A 47 -2.78 -4.95 -5.45
C ILE A 47 -2.15 -5.78 -4.34
N VAL A 48 -0.82 -5.82 -4.29
CA VAL A 48 -0.05 -6.47 -3.22
C VAL A 48 0.09 -5.48 -2.07
N ALA A 49 -0.62 -5.73 -0.98
CA ALA A 49 -0.59 -4.93 0.23
C ALA A 49 0.13 -5.68 1.35
N THR A 50 1.17 -5.09 1.90
CA THR A 50 1.97 -5.65 2.99
C THR A 50 2.34 -4.56 3.99
N ASP A 51 2.69 -4.96 5.20
CA ASP A 51 3.22 -4.03 6.20
C ASP A 51 4.48 -3.31 5.70
N ALA A 52 4.76 -2.14 6.25
CA ALA A 52 5.90 -1.31 5.85
C ALA A 52 7.23 -1.74 6.50
N ASP A 53 7.29 -2.93 7.09
CA ASP A 53 8.46 -3.49 7.75
C ASP A 53 9.28 -4.41 6.82
N VAL A 54 10.36 -4.98 7.35
CA VAL A 54 11.27 -5.89 6.62
C VAL A 54 10.55 -7.17 6.18
N ASP A 55 9.67 -7.72 7.01
CA ASP A 55 8.91 -8.93 6.71
C ASP A 55 7.89 -8.66 5.60
N GLY A 56 7.20 -7.54 5.63
CA GLY A 56 6.30 -7.12 4.57
C GLY A 56 7.02 -6.89 3.24
N MET A 57 8.22 -6.31 3.25
CA MET A 57 9.05 -6.17 2.04
C MET A 57 9.44 -7.54 1.47
N HIS A 58 9.78 -8.50 2.34
CA HIS A 58 10.12 -9.86 1.91
C HIS A 58 8.91 -10.57 1.29
N ILE A 59 7.74 -10.53 1.93
CA ILE A 59 6.50 -11.09 1.38
C ILE A 59 6.19 -10.49 0.01
N ARG A 60 6.28 -9.18 -0.13
CA ARG A 60 6.09 -8.46 -1.40
C ARG A 60 7.01 -8.98 -2.49
N LEU A 61 8.30 -9.13 -2.17
CA LEU A 61 9.30 -9.64 -3.12
C LEU A 61 8.95 -11.06 -3.55
N LEU A 62 8.55 -11.95 -2.65
CA LEU A 62 8.18 -13.34 -2.97
C LEU A 62 6.96 -13.41 -3.89
N ILE A 63 5.94 -12.60 -3.66
CA ILE A 63 4.75 -12.52 -4.53
C ILE A 63 5.09 -11.94 -5.91
N ILE A 64 5.90 -10.89 -5.97
CA ILE A 64 6.35 -10.32 -7.25
C ILE A 64 7.19 -11.35 -8.02
N THR A 65 8.07 -12.09 -7.34
CA THR A 65 8.87 -13.16 -7.95
C THR A 65 7.99 -14.23 -8.57
N PHE A 66 6.94 -14.66 -7.87
CA PHE A 66 5.95 -15.59 -8.41
C PHE A 66 5.29 -15.05 -9.70
N PHE A 67 4.81 -13.83 -9.71
CA PHE A 67 4.20 -13.25 -10.90
C PHE A 67 5.21 -13.05 -12.04
N LEU A 68 6.42 -12.60 -11.76
CA LEU A 68 7.46 -12.43 -12.79
C LEU A 68 7.84 -13.73 -13.46
N GLN A 69 7.93 -14.81 -12.68
CA GLN A 69 8.39 -16.11 -13.19
C GLN A 69 7.30 -16.88 -13.94
N PHE A 70 6.06 -16.86 -13.44
CA PHE A 70 4.98 -17.71 -13.95
C PHE A 70 3.92 -16.94 -14.75
N PHE A 71 3.74 -15.67 -14.46
CA PHE A 71 2.71 -14.81 -15.09
C PHE A 71 3.28 -13.43 -15.49
N PRO A 72 4.40 -13.37 -16.24
CA PRO A 72 5.05 -12.10 -16.59
C PRO A 72 4.13 -11.15 -17.37
N GLU A 73 3.16 -11.69 -18.11
CA GLU A 73 2.20 -10.87 -18.86
C GLU A 73 1.28 -10.06 -17.94
N LEU A 74 0.96 -10.54 -16.72
CA LEU A 74 0.21 -9.74 -15.74
C LEU A 74 0.93 -8.44 -15.39
N ILE A 75 2.26 -8.51 -15.25
CA ILE A 75 3.08 -7.35 -14.94
C ILE A 75 3.24 -6.46 -16.17
N LYS A 76 3.57 -7.02 -17.34
CA LYS A 76 3.75 -6.28 -18.59
C LYS A 76 2.49 -5.52 -19.00
N LYS A 77 1.31 -6.10 -18.80
CA LYS A 77 0.02 -5.47 -19.09
C LYS A 77 -0.44 -4.49 -17.98
N GLY A 78 0.34 -4.32 -16.91
CA GLY A 78 0.05 -3.36 -15.86
C GLY A 78 -1.09 -3.76 -14.93
N HIS A 79 -1.31 -5.05 -14.71
CA HIS A 79 -2.33 -5.55 -13.78
C HIS A 79 -1.85 -5.64 -12.33
N VAL A 80 -0.53 -5.74 -12.09
CA VAL A 80 0.04 -5.92 -10.74
C VAL A 80 0.52 -4.58 -10.19
N TYR A 81 0.05 -4.25 -9.00
CA TYR A 81 0.41 -3.04 -8.26
C TYR A 81 0.94 -3.41 -6.88
N VAL A 82 1.78 -2.54 -6.35
CA VAL A 82 2.26 -2.62 -4.97
C VAL A 82 1.69 -1.44 -4.20
N LEU A 83 0.97 -1.72 -3.12
CA LEU A 83 0.52 -0.68 -2.21
C LEU A 83 1.71 -0.18 -1.41
N GLN A 84 2.02 1.10 -1.55
CA GLN A 84 3.00 1.77 -0.72
C GLN A 84 2.29 2.46 0.43
N THR A 85 2.45 1.94 1.65
CA THR A 85 1.90 2.52 2.86
C THR A 85 2.86 3.54 3.47
N PRO A 86 2.37 4.65 4.05
CA PRO A 86 3.23 5.63 4.71
C PRO A 86 3.86 5.03 5.98
N LEU A 87 5.05 5.50 6.32
CA LEU A 87 5.74 5.17 7.58
C LEU A 87 5.26 6.03 8.74
N PHE A 88 4.87 7.27 8.44
CA PHE A 88 4.44 8.22 9.46
C PHE A 88 3.20 8.99 9.03
N ARG A 89 2.38 9.32 10.02
CA ARG A 89 1.34 10.34 9.95
C ARG A 89 1.74 11.50 10.85
N VAL A 90 1.86 12.70 10.28
CA VAL A 90 2.10 13.95 11.01
C VAL A 90 0.86 14.82 10.87
N ARG A 91 0.24 15.21 11.97
CA ARG A 91 -0.96 16.06 11.95
C ARG A 91 -0.91 17.16 12.99
N ASN A 92 -1.53 18.30 12.69
CA ASN A 92 -1.70 19.37 13.66
C ASN A 92 -3.04 20.07 13.46
N LYS A 93 -3.52 20.71 14.52
CA LYS A 93 -4.74 21.50 14.45
C LYS A 93 -4.55 22.69 13.52
N ARG A 94 -5.53 22.97 12.66
CA ARG A 94 -5.50 24.11 11.72
C ARG A 94 -5.17 25.43 12.43
N THR A 95 -5.68 25.63 13.64
CA THR A 95 -5.46 26.83 14.45
C THR A 95 -4.01 27.02 14.91
N LYS A 96 -3.22 25.94 14.96
CA LYS A 96 -1.79 25.98 15.33
C LYS A 96 -0.86 26.22 14.14
N ILE A 97 -1.34 26.07 12.90
CA ILE A 97 -0.53 26.16 11.69
C ILE A 97 -0.46 27.61 11.24
N LYS A 98 0.74 28.20 11.31
CA LYS A 98 0.98 29.58 10.90
C LYS A 98 1.17 29.75 9.39
N ASN A 99 1.54 28.68 8.70
CA ASN A 99 1.78 28.70 7.25
C ASN A 99 0.46 28.69 6.48
N LYS A 100 0.06 29.86 5.97
CA LYS A 100 -1.20 30.03 5.21
C LYS A 100 -1.25 29.20 3.92
N GLN A 101 -0.09 28.93 3.28
CA GLN A 101 -0.03 28.12 2.05
C GLN A 101 -0.40 26.66 2.34
N VAL A 102 0.13 26.09 3.42
CA VAL A 102 -0.18 24.70 3.84
C VAL A 102 -1.68 24.54 4.12
N VAL A 103 -2.30 25.54 4.75
CA VAL A 103 -3.75 25.51 5.02
C VAL A 103 -4.55 25.62 3.72
N ALA A 104 -4.15 26.48 2.79
CA ALA A 104 -4.81 26.65 1.50
C ALA A 104 -4.71 25.40 0.61
N GLU A 105 -3.52 24.76 0.56
CA GLU A 105 -3.32 23.50 -0.17
C GLU A 105 -4.16 22.35 0.38
N ALA A 106 -4.30 22.27 1.70
CA ALA A 106 -5.17 21.28 2.32
C ALA A 106 -6.65 21.53 1.97
N ASP A 107 -7.07 22.77 1.86
CA ASP A 107 -8.45 23.14 1.49
C ASP A 107 -8.75 22.84 0.02
N THR A 108 -7.78 22.92 -0.89
CA THR A 108 -7.96 22.60 -2.31
C THR A 108 -8.04 21.10 -2.60
N ARG A 109 -7.50 20.26 -1.72
CA ARG A 109 -7.54 18.78 -1.84
C ARG A 109 -8.83 18.16 -1.30
N LEU A 110 -9.64 18.93 -0.56
CA LEU A 110 -10.91 18.44 -0.05
C LEU A 110 -11.97 18.50 -1.16
N ASP A 111 -12.60 17.36 -1.43
CA ASP A 111 -13.79 17.33 -2.27
C ASP A 111 -14.89 18.18 -1.60
N ARG A 112 -15.69 18.89 -2.41
CA ARG A 112 -16.73 19.85 -1.95
C ARG A 112 -17.76 19.27 -0.96
N LYS A 113 -17.75 17.95 -0.74
CA LYS A 113 -18.66 17.23 0.16
C LYS A 113 -18.03 16.81 1.49
N GLU A 114 -16.72 16.91 1.65
CA GLU A 114 -16.06 16.56 2.91
C GLU A 114 -16.13 17.73 3.89
N LYS A 115 -16.52 17.42 5.14
CA LYS A 115 -16.45 18.40 6.23
C LYS A 115 -14.99 18.76 6.47
N LYS A 116 -14.64 20.05 6.53
CA LYS A 116 -13.29 20.49 6.90
C LYS A 116 -12.89 19.85 8.23
N SER A 117 -11.90 19.00 8.20
CA SER A 117 -11.31 18.45 9.42
C SER A 117 -10.63 19.56 10.21
N ASP A 118 -10.73 19.52 11.54
CA ASP A 118 -10.01 20.43 12.44
C ASP A 118 -8.49 20.23 12.38
N PHE A 119 -8.05 19.13 11.76
CA PHE A 119 -6.65 18.79 11.60
C PHE A 119 -6.22 18.85 10.13
N ILE A 120 -4.96 19.23 9.91
CA ILE A 120 -4.25 19.02 8.66
C ILE A 120 -3.31 17.85 8.88
N THR A 121 -3.40 16.85 7.99
CA THR A 121 -2.64 15.61 8.06
C THR A 121 -1.68 15.52 6.86
N ARG A 122 -0.44 15.10 7.13
CA ARG A 122 0.56 14.73 6.12
C ARG A 122 0.96 13.28 6.36
N TYR A 123 0.92 12.48 5.31
CA TYR A 123 1.44 11.12 5.30
C TYR A 123 2.85 11.14 4.71
N CYS A 124 3.79 10.52 5.40
CA CYS A 124 5.20 10.57 5.06
C CYS A 124 5.74 9.15 4.86
N TYR A 125 6.42 8.93 3.76
CA TYR A 125 7.00 7.65 3.35
C TYR A 125 8.48 7.55 3.67
N THR A 126 9.11 8.69 3.99
CA THR A 126 10.52 8.78 4.38
C THR A 126 10.68 9.62 5.64
N GLU A 127 11.83 9.47 6.27
CA GLU A 127 12.22 10.28 7.42
C GLU A 127 12.38 11.77 7.05
N GLU A 128 12.87 12.05 5.85
CA GLU A 128 13.02 13.40 5.33
C GLU A 128 11.66 14.09 5.15
N GLU A 129 10.69 13.39 4.58
CA GLU A 129 9.31 13.89 4.46
C GLU A 129 8.70 14.17 5.82
N ARG A 130 8.97 13.33 6.83
CA ARG A 130 8.51 13.54 8.20
C ARG A 130 9.06 14.84 8.79
N ILE A 131 10.38 15.07 8.63
CA ILE A 131 11.04 16.29 9.12
C ILE A 131 10.46 17.53 8.46
N ASN A 132 10.21 17.48 7.16
CA ASN A 132 9.61 18.58 6.41
C ASN A 132 8.16 18.82 6.84
N ALA A 133 7.38 17.75 7.01
CA ALA A 133 6.00 17.85 7.50
C ALA A 133 5.91 18.49 8.90
N ILE A 134 6.86 18.19 9.79
CA ILE A 134 6.94 18.82 11.12
C ILE A 134 7.16 20.33 10.99
N LYS A 135 8.09 20.76 10.11
CA LYS A 135 8.35 22.18 9.87
C LYS A 135 7.12 22.90 9.32
N ASP A 136 6.44 22.28 8.37
CA ASP A 136 5.27 22.85 7.68
C ASP A 136 4.07 22.97 8.60
N LEU A 137 3.81 21.95 9.41
CA LEU A 137 2.64 21.89 10.29
C LEU A 137 2.83 22.68 11.61
N GLY A 138 4.02 23.21 11.86
CA GLY A 138 4.30 24.09 12.99
C GLY A 138 4.57 23.36 14.31
N PRO A 139 4.51 24.07 15.46
CA PRO A 139 4.96 23.54 16.73
C PRO A 139 4.05 22.39 17.24
N GLU A 140 4.71 21.41 17.86
CA GLU A 140 4.06 20.29 18.56
C GLU A 140 3.02 19.51 17.71
N PRO A 141 3.36 19.03 16.50
CA PRO A 141 2.45 18.21 15.74
C PRO A 141 2.34 16.83 16.41
N GLU A 142 1.20 16.19 16.25
CA GLU A 142 1.03 14.78 16.61
C GLU A 142 1.68 13.91 15.54
N ILE A 143 2.57 13.00 15.97
CA ILE A 143 3.30 12.10 15.08
C ILE A 143 2.91 10.66 15.44
N THR A 144 2.39 9.92 14.46
CA THR A 144 2.14 8.48 14.57
C THR A 144 3.07 7.76 13.63
N ARG A 145 3.76 6.71 14.11
CA ARG A 145 4.52 5.80 13.26
C ARG A 145 3.66 4.56 13.00
N PHE A 146 3.45 4.24 11.73
CA PHE A 146 2.77 3.02 11.33
C PHE A 146 3.75 1.86 11.26
N LYS A 147 3.43 0.76 11.93
CA LYS A 147 4.21 -0.50 11.90
C LYS A 147 3.54 -1.54 11.02
N GLY A 148 2.21 -1.54 10.99
CA GLY A 148 1.43 -2.48 10.18
C GLY A 148 0.18 -1.87 9.58
N LEU A 149 -0.40 -2.57 8.60
CA LEU A 149 -1.62 -2.16 7.91
C LEU A 149 -2.81 -1.98 8.85
N GLY A 150 -2.87 -2.77 9.92
CA GLY A 150 -3.95 -2.69 10.91
C GLY A 150 -3.97 -1.41 11.76
N GLU A 151 -2.92 -0.60 11.72
CA GLU A 151 -2.85 0.69 12.43
C GLU A 151 -3.43 1.84 11.59
N ILE A 152 -3.70 1.60 10.30
CA ILE A 152 -4.27 2.57 9.38
C ILE A 152 -5.78 2.36 9.35
N SER A 153 -6.54 3.41 9.64
CA SER A 153 -8.01 3.31 9.59
C SER A 153 -8.52 3.12 8.16
N PRO A 154 -9.68 2.48 7.96
CA PRO A 154 -10.27 2.31 6.63
C PRO A 154 -10.43 3.62 5.86
N ASP A 155 -10.80 4.71 6.54
CA ASP A 155 -10.97 6.03 5.93
C ASP A 155 -9.65 6.63 5.44
N GLU A 156 -8.54 6.29 6.10
CA GLU A 156 -7.20 6.72 5.69
C GLU A 156 -6.72 5.97 4.44
N PHE A 157 -7.16 4.71 4.25
CA PHE A 157 -6.78 3.92 3.08
C PHE A 157 -7.21 4.55 1.76
N VAL A 158 -8.30 5.32 1.74
CA VAL A 158 -8.78 6.03 0.54
C VAL A 158 -7.70 6.98 -0.03
N HIS A 159 -6.77 7.44 0.80
CA HIS A 159 -5.69 8.34 0.37
C HIS A 159 -4.50 7.60 -0.26
N PHE A 160 -4.47 6.26 -0.22
CA PHE A 160 -3.31 5.44 -0.66
C PHE A 160 -3.62 4.51 -1.84
N ILE A 161 -4.90 4.33 -2.19
CA ILE A 161 -5.36 3.41 -3.26
C ILE A 161 -5.73 4.15 -4.54
#